data_5d4e33bc40f533313e583eccfc4e8984
#
_entry.id   5d4e33bc40f533313e583eccfc4e8984
#
_cell.length_a   1.000
_cell.length_b   1.000
_cell.length_c   1.000
_cell.angle_alpha   90.00
_cell.angle_beta   90.00
_cell.angle_gamma   90.00
#
_symmetry.space_group_name_H-M   'P 1'
#
loop_
_entity.id
_entity.type
_entity.pdbx_description
1 polymer ?
#
loop_
_entity_poly.entity_id
_entity_poly.type
_entity_poly.pdbx_seq_one_letter_code
_entity_poly.pdbx_strand_id
1 'polypeptide(L)'
;PILEDFIKSHPDFSYRGARAILAVTGHEGVFGYRINSAVVANKGNDFWEKEVAGAKEITNALREKGYTIACYTYKNDAYAGWSVAQIQADLQSWATQITSVIGNVDTFVFAKTSNISDYNGAAFQTMYQSGFRYFISNGDSPMTQVNPTYVRQNRLMVTGETMQHYSSRFTGLFDCAAILEVNIRGDIAKSK
;
A
#
# COMPACT_ATOMS: atom_id res chain seq x y z
N PRO A 1 19.31 7.08 4.63
CA PRO A 1 18.43 8.23 4.53
C PRO A 1 17.60 8.40 5.80
N ILE A 2 16.85 9.49 5.91
CA ILE A 2 16.25 10.03 7.14
C ILE A 2 15.60 8.96 8.04
N LEU A 3 14.69 8.13 7.52
CA LEU A 3 13.99 7.12 8.33
C LEU A 3 14.94 6.03 8.88
N GLU A 4 15.89 5.56 8.08
CA GLU A 4 16.84 4.55 8.53
C GLU A 4 17.82 5.10 9.58
N ASP A 5 18.19 6.37 9.46
CA ASP A 5 19.06 7.03 10.44
C ASP A 5 18.28 7.30 11.74
N PHE A 6 16.98 7.64 11.63
CA PHE A 6 16.09 7.75 12.77
C PHE A 6 15.92 6.40 13.50
N ILE A 7 15.66 5.30 12.76
CA ILE A 7 15.53 3.97 13.35
C ILE A 7 16.81 3.55 14.10
N LYS A 8 18.00 3.88 13.57
CA LYS A 8 19.27 3.58 14.23
C LYS A 8 19.42 4.32 15.56
N SER A 9 18.98 5.57 15.63
CA SER A 9 19.03 6.40 16.85
C SER A 9 17.88 6.12 17.82
N HIS A 10 16.78 5.50 17.33
CA HIS A 10 15.58 5.16 18.10
C HIS A 10 15.20 3.70 17.85
N PRO A 11 15.95 2.73 18.40
CA PRO A 11 15.73 1.31 18.10
C PRO A 11 14.37 0.77 18.57
N ASP A 12 13.75 1.41 19.56
CA ASP A 12 12.40 1.15 20.08
C ASP A 12 11.28 1.55 19.10
N PHE A 13 11.57 2.44 18.14
CA PHE A 13 10.62 2.81 17.06
C PHE A 13 10.29 1.63 16.13
N SER A 14 11.21 0.70 15.96
CA SER A 14 11.07 -0.43 15.05
C SER A 14 10.93 -1.75 15.82
N TYR A 15 9.70 -2.18 16.09
CA TYR A 15 9.45 -3.43 16.81
C TYR A 15 10.09 -4.63 16.08
N ARG A 16 11.07 -5.26 16.75
CA ARG A 16 11.84 -6.41 16.22
C ARG A 16 12.49 -6.15 14.86
N GLY A 17 12.82 -4.92 14.54
CA GLY A 17 13.43 -4.56 13.26
C GLY A 17 12.45 -4.46 12.08
N ALA A 18 11.14 -4.49 12.34
CA ALA A 18 10.13 -4.37 11.28
C ALA A 18 10.28 -3.07 10.48
N ARG A 19 9.94 -3.13 9.21
CA ARG A 19 9.87 -1.98 8.30
C ARG A 19 8.46 -1.82 7.76
N ALA A 20 8.21 -0.67 7.15
CA ALA A 20 6.91 -0.33 6.60
C ALA A 20 6.53 -1.19 5.38
N ILE A 21 5.24 -1.31 5.13
CA ILE A 21 4.68 -1.79 3.87
C ILE A 21 4.49 -0.58 2.96
N LEU A 22 5.12 -0.59 1.79
CA LEU A 22 5.04 0.46 0.77
C LEU A 22 4.09 -0.01 -0.32
N ALA A 23 2.84 0.44 -0.26
CA ALA A 23 1.84 0.10 -1.25
C ALA A 23 1.93 1.07 -2.44
N VAL A 24 2.24 0.54 -3.62
CA VAL A 24 2.47 1.31 -4.85
C VAL A 24 1.40 1.05 -5.89
N THR A 25 1.10 2.05 -6.70
CA THR A 25 0.28 1.94 -7.92
C THR A 25 1.18 1.72 -9.13
N GLY A 26 0.61 1.45 -10.31
CA GLY A 26 1.39 1.11 -11.49
C GLY A 26 1.23 2.02 -12.70
N HIS A 27 0.05 2.64 -12.89
CA HIS A 27 -0.28 3.29 -14.17
C HIS A 27 0.60 4.49 -14.52
N GLU A 28 1.21 5.13 -13.54
CA GLU A 28 2.19 6.20 -13.75
C GLU A 28 3.65 5.76 -13.53
N GLY A 29 3.86 4.50 -13.18
CA GLY A 29 5.15 3.96 -12.79
C GLY A 29 5.28 3.76 -11.29
N VAL A 30 6.50 3.48 -10.81
CA VAL A 30 6.78 3.19 -9.39
C VAL A 30 7.98 3.99 -8.90
N PHE A 31 7.95 4.39 -7.64
CA PHE A 31 9.05 5.11 -6.97
C PHE A 31 9.54 6.38 -7.69
N GLY A 32 8.67 7.03 -8.46
CA GLY A 32 9.01 8.21 -9.25
C GLY A 32 9.51 7.92 -10.67
N TYR A 33 9.71 6.64 -11.02
CA TYR A 33 10.17 6.22 -12.34
C TYR A 33 9.00 5.87 -13.27
N ARG A 34 9.05 6.35 -14.50
CA ARG A 34 8.02 6.17 -15.53
C ARG A 34 8.26 4.87 -16.29
N ILE A 35 7.79 3.75 -15.77
CA ILE A 35 8.07 2.40 -16.31
C ILE A 35 6.94 1.82 -17.18
N ASN A 36 5.82 2.50 -17.34
CA ASN A 36 4.73 2.01 -18.18
C ASN A 36 5.10 2.00 -19.67
N SER A 37 4.52 1.10 -20.45
CA SER A 37 4.84 0.91 -21.87
C SER A 37 4.55 2.14 -22.75
N ALA A 38 3.63 3.02 -22.35
CA ALA A 38 3.33 4.25 -23.06
C ALA A 38 4.51 5.23 -23.11
N VAL A 39 5.43 5.14 -22.16
CA VAL A 39 6.64 5.97 -22.12
C VAL A 39 7.55 5.69 -23.32
N VAL A 40 7.64 4.43 -23.75
CA VAL A 40 8.45 4.03 -24.92
C VAL A 40 8.03 4.80 -26.17
N ALA A 41 6.71 4.90 -26.42
CA ALA A 41 6.18 5.61 -27.57
C ALA A 41 6.51 7.12 -27.56
N ASN A 42 6.65 7.73 -26.38
CA ASN A 42 6.84 9.16 -26.22
C ASN A 42 8.32 9.58 -26.04
N LYS A 43 9.13 8.73 -25.41
CA LYS A 43 10.50 9.04 -24.97
C LYS A 43 11.57 8.11 -25.52
N GLY A 44 11.17 6.99 -26.12
CA GLY A 44 12.06 5.97 -26.68
C GLY A 44 12.53 4.94 -25.65
N ASN A 45 13.15 3.87 -26.16
CA ASN A 45 13.61 2.74 -25.36
C ASN A 45 14.71 3.11 -24.36
N ASP A 46 15.71 3.88 -24.77
CA ASP A 46 16.85 4.23 -23.91
C ASP A 46 16.40 4.97 -22.64
N PHE A 47 15.38 5.85 -22.79
CA PHE A 47 14.80 6.52 -21.63
C PHE A 47 14.08 5.51 -20.72
N TRP A 48 13.25 4.64 -21.30
CA TRP A 48 12.50 3.64 -20.55
C TRP A 48 13.42 2.64 -19.82
N GLU A 49 14.50 2.19 -20.44
CA GLU A 49 15.47 1.30 -19.82
C GLU A 49 16.15 1.93 -18.59
N LYS A 50 16.46 3.24 -18.64
CA LYS A 50 16.99 3.98 -17.49
C LYS A 50 15.96 4.08 -16.36
N GLU A 51 14.70 4.35 -16.69
CA GLU A 51 13.60 4.39 -15.70
C GLU A 51 13.41 3.02 -15.03
N VAL A 52 13.43 1.95 -15.82
CA VAL A 52 13.34 0.57 -15.30
C VAL A 52 14.54 0.22 -14.41
N ALA A 53 15.75 0.59 -14.81
CA ALA A 53 16.96 0.35 -14.01
C ALA A 53 16.90 1.08 -12.67
N GLY A 54 16.50 2.36 -12.66
CA GLY A 54 16.33 3.13 -11.43
C GLY A 54 15.24 2.58 -10.51
N ALA A 55 14.10 2.16 -11.08
CA ALA A 55 13.03 1.52 -10.30
C ALA A 55 13.49 0.20 -9.66
N LYS A 56 14.26 -0.60 -10.38
CA LYS A 56 14.86 -1.85 -9.85
C LYS A 56 15.85 -1.58 -8.73
N GLU A 57 16.72 -0.58 -8.87
CA GLU A 57 17.69 -0.19 -7.86
C GLU A 57 16.99 0.18 -6.55
N ILE A 58 15.98 1.05 -6.60
CA ILE A 58 15.18 1.43 -5.42
C ILE A 58 14.45 0.22 -4.82
N THR A 59 13.86 -0.64 -5.67
CA THR A 59 13.20 -1.87 -5.23
C THR A 59 14.13 -2.76 -4.42
N ASN A 60 15.34 -3.00 -4.91
CA ASN A 60 16.34 -3.84 -4.26
C ASN A 60 16.80 -3.20 -2.94
N ALA A 61 17.12 -1.90 -2.95
CA ALA A 61 17.54 -1.19 -1.76
C ALA A 61 16.48 -1.19 -0.64
N LEU A 62 15.19 -1.11 -1.00
CA LEU A 62 14.09 -1.19 -0.03
C LEU A 62 13.97 -2.61 0.55
N ARG A 63 14.03 -3.65 -0.29
CA ARG A 63 13.96 -5.04 0.16
C ARG A 63 15.13 -5.44 1.05
N GLU A 64 16.35 -5.03 0.71
CA GLU A 64 17.55 -5.26 1.51
C GLU A 64 17.43 -4.65 2.92
N LYS A 65 16.67 -3.57 3.06
CA LYS A 65 16.36 -2.94 4.36
C LYS A 65 15.17 -3.54 5.08
N GLY A 66 14.50 -4.53 4.50
CA GLY A 66 13.35 -5.21 5.09
C GLY A 66 12.00 -4.55 4.85
N TYR A 67 11.89 -3.57 3.95
CA TYR A 67 10.59 -3.03 3.53
C TYR A 67 9.82 -4.03 2.69
N THR A 68 8.52 -4.12 2.91
CA THR A 68 7.60 -4.88 2.07
C THR A 68 7.02 -3.97 1.00
N ILE A 69 7.07 -4.40 -0.26
CA ILE A 69 6.38 -3.70 -1.36
C ILE A 69 5.06 -4.41 -1.59
N ALA A 70 3.98 -3.65 -1.71
CA ALA A 70 2.63 -4.15 -1.90
C ALA A 70 1.94 -3.51 -3.11
N CYS A 71 0.97 -4.22 -3.68
CA CYS A 71 0.10 -3.71 -4.72
C CYS A 71 -0.99 -2.82 -4.12
N TYR A 72 -1.17 -1.61 -4.66
CA TYR A 72 -2.25 -0.68 -4.32
C TYR A 72 -3.18 -0.45 -5.53
N THR A 73 -3.51 -1.53 -6.27
CA THR A 73 -4.11 -1.56 -7.60
C THR A 73 -3.21 -0.93 -8.70
N TYR A 74 -3.42 -1.30 -9.95
CA TYR A 74 -2.65 -0.69 -11.04
C TYR A 74 -3.06 0.78 -11.26
N LYS A 75 -4.37 1.05 -11.32
CA LYS A 75 -4.93 2.38 -11.64
C LYS A 75 -5.15 3.30 -10.45
N ASN A 76 -4.83 2.88 -9.23
CA ASN A 76 -5.20 3.61 -8.00
C ASN A 76 -6.72 3.73 -7.83
N ASP A 77 -7.48 2.73 -8.25
CA ASP A 77 -8.94 2.73 -8.17
C ASP A 77 -9.46 1.74 -7.12
N ALA A 78 -10.64 2.09 -6.58
CA ALA A 78 -11.34 1.24 -5.65
C ALA A 78 -11.97 0.05 -6.37
N TYR A 79 -11.71 -1.18 -5.88
CA TYR A 79 -12.33 -2.39 -6.46
C TYR A 79 -13.78 -2.58 -6.02
N ALA A 80 -14.25 -1.84 -5.02
CA ALA A 80 -15.66 -1.86 -4.63
C ALA A 80 -16.55 -1.46 -5.83
N GLY A 81 -17.51 -2.32 -6.15
CA GLY A 81 -18.41 -2.12 -7.29
C GLY A 81 -17.84 -2.46 -8.67
N TRP A 82 -16.58 -2.86 -8.75
CA TRP A 82 -16.02 -3.34 -10.02
C TRP A 82 -16.48 -4.75 -10.35
N SER A 83 -16.70 -5.01 -11.62
CA SER A 83 -16.91 -6.36 -12.13
C SER A 83 -15.60 -7.17 -12.04
N VAL A 84 -15.72 -8.49 -12.01
CA VAL A 84 -14.57 -9.40 -12.03
C VAL A 84 -13.66 -9.13 -13.23
N ALA A 85 -14.24 -8.83 -14.40
CA ALA A 85 -13.46 -8.52 -15.60
C ALA A 85 -12.63 -7.23 -15.46
N GLN A 86 -13.15 -6.21 -14.78
CA GLN A 86 -12.40 -4.98 -14.53
C GLN A 86 -11.25 -5.22 -13.55
N ILE A 87 -11.48 -5.99 -12.48
CA ILE A 87 -10.44 -6.39 -11.53
C ILE A 87 -9.36 -7.19 -12.25
N GLN A 88 -9.75 -8.17 -13.08
CA GLN A 88 -8.82 -8.99 -13.84
C GLN A 88 -7.95 -8.16 -14.79
N ALA A 89 -8.53 -7.19 -15.50
CA ALA A 89 -7.81 -6.31 -16.40
C ALA A 89 -6.79 -5.40 -15.67
N ASP A 90 -7.13 -4.90 -14.50
CA ASP A 90 -6.23 -4.10 -13.68
C ASP A 90 -5.06 -4.94 -13.14
N LEU A 91 -5.34 -6.14 -12.64
CA LEU A 91 -4.33 -7.07 -12.16
C LEU A 91 -3.42 -7.59 -13.28
N GLN A 92 -3.98 -7.78 -14.50
CA GLN A 92 -3.19 -8.14 -15.67
C GLN A 92 -2.23 -7.01 -16.06
N SER A 93 -2.68 -5.75 -15.99
CA SER A 93 -1.81 -4.59 -16.22
C SER A 93 -0.70 -4.50 -15.18
N TRP A 94 -1.03 -4.76 -13.91
CA TRP A 94 -0.05 -4.86 -12.84
C TRP A 94 0.99 -5.95 -13.14
N ALA A 95 0.55 -7.16 -13.46
CA ALA A 95 1.43 -8.30 -13.72
C ALA A 95 2.39 -8.03 -14.88
N THR A 96 1.90 -7.43 -15.95
CA THR A 96 2.70 -7.22 -17.17
C THR A 96 3.65 -6.03 -17.07
N GLN A 97 3.25 -4.94 -16.41
CA GLN A 97 4.01 -3.70 -16.41
C GLN A 97 4.82 -3.47 -15.14
N ILE A 98 4.34 -3.96 -13.99
CA ILE A 98 4.95 -3.68 -12.70
C ILE A 98 5.76 -4.86 -12.19
N THR A 99 5.19 -6.06 -12.21
CA THR A 99 5.87 -7.26 -11.70
C THR A 99 7.20 -7.54 -12.41
N SER A 100 7.32 -7.22 -13.70
CA SER A 100 8.58 -7.36 -14.47
C SER A 100 9.70 -6.47 -13.94
N VAL A 101 9.37 -5.40 -13.22
CA VAL A 101 10.32 -4.42 -12.70
C VAL A 101 10.59 -4.62 -11.21
N ILE A 102 9.53 -4.71 -10.41
CA ILE A 102 9.66 -4.84 -8.96
C ILE A 102 9.64 -6.29 -8.45
N GLY A 103 9.39 -7.26 -9.33
CA GLY A 103 9.20 -8.66 -8.94
C GLY A 103 7.80 -8.93 -8.35
N ASN A 104 7.55 -10.20 -8.00
CA ASN A 104 6.29 -10.60 -7.40
C ASN A 104 6.10 -9.97 -6.01
N VAL A 105 4.84 -9.63 -5.73
CA VAL A 105 4.38 -9.20 -4.41
C VAL A 105 3.16 -10.03 -4.04
N ASP A 106 3.03 -10.39 -2.78
CA ASP A 106 1.94 -11.21 -2.23
C ASP A 106 0.96 -10.40 -1.38
N THR A 107 1.27 -9.15 -1.16
CA THR A 107 0.48 -8.23 -0.33
C THR A 107 -0.32 -7.27 -1.21
N PHE A 108 -1.62 -7.25 -0.99
CA PHE A 108 -2.56 -6.34 -1.63
C PHE A 108 -3.16 -5.36 -0.62
N VAL A 109 -3.04 -4.09 -0.88
CA VAL A 109 -3.65 -3.01 -0.09
C VAL A 109 -4.78 -2.40 -0.91
N PHE A 110 -6.00 -2.48 -0.42
CA PHE A 110 -7.15 -1.90 -1.11
C PHE A 110 -7.02 -0.38 -1.24
N ALA A 111 -7.13 0.11 -2.46
CA ALA A 111 -6.99 1.53 -2.75
C ALA A 111 -8.13 2.35 -2.16
N LYS A 112 -7.84 3.59 -1.80
CA LYS A 112 -8.81 4.52 -1.20
C LYS A 112 -9.38 3.91 0.09
N THR A 113 -10.66 4.01 0.33
CA THR A 113 -11.36 3.39 1.47
C THR A 113 -12.13 2.12 1.07
N SER A 114 -11.76 1.52 -0.07
CA SER A 114 -12.49 0.37 -0.60
C SER A 114 -12.11 -0.94 0.07
N ASN A 115 -12.98 -1.89 -0.08
CA ASN A 115 -12.80 -3.29 0.30
C ASN A 115 -13.67 -4.15 -0.62
N ILE A 116 -13.42 -5.45 -0.68
CA ILE A 116 -14.38 -6.43 -1.16
C ILE A 116 -15.14 -7.00 0.03
N SER A 117 -16.44 -7.17 -0.09
CA SER A 117 -17.28 -7.69 0.99
C SER A 117 -17.27 -9.22 1.08
N ASP A 118 -17.12 -9.88 -0.07
CA ASP A 118 -17.20 -11.34 -0.18
C ASP A 118 -15.81 -11.95 -0.49
N TYR A 119 -15.20 -12.57 0.52
CA TYR A 119 -13.95 -13.30 0.43
C TYR A 119 -14.10 -14.76 -0.03
N ASN A 120 -15.30 -15.18 -0.42
CA ASN A 120 -15.55 -16.44 -1.13
C ASN A 120 -15.93 -16.21 -2.59
N GLY A 121 -16.22 -14.96 -2.96
CA GLY A 121 -16.71 -14.59 -4.28
C GLY A 121 -15.62 -14.55 -5.36
N ALA A 122 -16.07 -14.42 -6.61
CA ALA A 122 -15.21 -14.44 -7.78
C ALA A 122 -14.17 -13.30 -7.81
N ALA A 123 -14.49 -12.13 -7.27
CA ALA A 123 -13.55 -11.02 -7.15
C ALA A 123 -12.33 -11.39 -6.29
N PHE A 124 -12.57 -11.97 -5.09
CA PHE A 124 -11.50 -12.46 -4.24
C PHE A 124 -10.71 -13.59 -4.89
N GLN A 125 -11.39 -14.56 -5.50
CA GLN A 125 -10.71 -15.67 -6.19
C GLN A 125 -9.78 -15.17 -7.29
N THR A 126 -10.18 -14.15 -8.05
CA THR A 126 -9.32 -13.53 -9.06
C THR A 126 -8.05 -12.94 -8.46
N MET A 127 -8.16 -12.21 -7.36
CA MET A 127 -7.01 -11.64 -6.65
C MET A 127 -6.11 -12.73 -6.06
N TYR A 128 -6.72 -13.74 -5.42
CA TYR A 128 -6.01 -14.87 -4.85
C TYR A 128 -5.23 -15.68 -5.92
N GLN A 129 -5.84 -15.95 -7.07
CA GLN A 129 -5.21 -16.61 -8.20
C GLN A 129 -4.09 -15.77 -8.85
N SER A 130 -4.15 -14.44 -8.70
CA SER A 130 -3.07 -13.53 -9.10
C SER A 130 -1.86 -13.55 -8.15
N GLY A 131 -1.89 -14.36 -7.09
CA GLY A 131 -0.75 -14.59 -6.19
C GLY A 131 -0.83 -13.85 -4.86
N PHE A 132 -1.85 -13.02 -4.63
CA PHE A 132 -1.97 -12.30 -3.35
C PHE A 132 -2.41 -13.22 -2.21
N ARG A 133 -1.83 -13.00 -1.03
CA ARG A 133 -2.06 -13.78 0.20
C ARG A 133 -2.36 -12.89 1.41
N TYR A 134 -1.90 -11.66 1.41
CA TYR A 134 -2.13 -10.66 2.45
C TYR A 134 -3.02 -9.56 1.90
N PHE A 135 -4.18 -9.36 2.53
CA PHE A 135 -5.19 -8.40 2.08
C PHE A 135 -5.42 -7.34 3.15
N ILE A 136 -5.00 -6.10 2.87
CA ILE A 136 -5.08 -5.00 3.82
C ILE A 136 -6.17 -4.04 3.37
N SER A 137 -7.26 -4.01 4.12
CA SER A 137 -8.40 -3.10 3.90
C SER A 137 -8.35 -1.90 4.84
N ASN A 138 -9.20 -0.93 4.59
CA ASN A 138 -9.44 0.15 5.53
C ASN A 138 -10.49 -0.29 6.57
N GLY A 139 -10.37 0.15 7.81
CA GLY A 139 -11.32 -0.15 8.87
C GLY A 139 -11.28 0.87 9.99
N ASP A 140 -12.27 0.79 10.86
CA ASP A 140 -12.44 1.68 12.00
C ASP A 140 -11.91 1.08 13.31
N SER A 141 -11.48 -0.18 13.26
CA SER A 141 -10.87 -0.89 14.38
C SER A 141 -9.77 -1.81 13.90
N PRO A 142 -8.76 -2.10 14.74
CA PRO A 142 -7.77 -3.11 14.44
C PRO A 142 -8.45 -4.47 14.21
N MET A 143 -8.09 -5.12 13.13
CA MET A 143 -8.58 -6.48 12.83
C MET A 143 -7.47 -7.25 12.13
N THR A 144 -7.21 -8.46 12.59
CA THR A 144 -6.40 -9.45 11.89
C THR A 144 -7.16 -10.77 11.88
N GLN A 145 -7.40 -11.30 10.70
CA GLN A 145 -8.01 -12.61 10.50
C GLN A 145 -7.04 -13.51 9.74
N VAL A 146 -6.61 -14.58 10.38
CA VAL A 146 -5.73 -15.57 9.78
C VAL A 146 -6.59 -16.73 9.28
N ASN A 147 -6.52 -16.99 7.98
CA ASN A 147 -7.13 -18.15 7.33
C ASN A 147 -6.02 -19.12 6.90
N PRO A 148 -6.33 -20.38 6.59
CA PRO A 148 -5.29 -21.36 6.23
C PRO A 148 -4.40 -20.97 5.05
N THR A 149 -4.90 -20.13 4.13
CA THR A 149 -4.21 -19.80 2.88
C THR A 149 -4.03 -18.30 2.64
N TYR A 150 -4.61 -17.44 3.47
CA TYR A 150 -4.49 -15.99 3.36
C TYR A 150 -4.70 -15.29 4.71
N VAL A 151 -4.26 -14.05 4.79
CA VAL A 151 -4.44 -13.17 5.96
C VAL A 151 -5.19 -11.92 5.52
N ARG A 152 -6.13 -11.47 6.36
CA ARG A 152 -6.80 -10.18 6.24
C ARG A 152 -6.43 -9.29 7.40
N GLN A 153 -6.19 -8.01 7.10
CA GLN A 153 -5.95 -7.00 8.14
C GLN A 153 -6.68 -5.71 7.80
N ASN A 154 -7.11 -4.98 8.83
CA ASN A 154 -7.49 -3.60 8.68
C ASN A 154 -6.30 -2.69 8.97
N ARG A 155 -6.13 -1.67 8.13
CA ARG A 155 -5.33 -0.49 8.47
C ARG A 155 -6.25 0.59 9.05
N LEU A 156 -5.73 1.31 10.02
CA LEU A 156 -6.37 2.51 10.55
C LEU A 156 -5.76 3.74 9.88
N MET A 157 -6.60 4.68 9.45
CA MET A 157 -6.13 5.97 8.97
C MET A 157 -5.64 6.78 10.18
N VAL A 158 -4.37 7.12 10.24
CA VAL A 158 -3.78 8.00 11.27
C VAL A 158 -3.61 9.39 10.65
N THR A 159 -4.56 10.28 10.93
CA THR A 159 -4.56 11.68 10.51
C THR A 159 -4.92 12.56 11.69
N GLY A 160 -4.64 13.85 11.61
CA GLY A 160 -5.07 14.79 12.65
C GLY A 160 -6.58 14.73 12.88
N GLU A 161 -7.38 14.63 11.81
CA GLU A 161 -8.84 14.47 11.91
C GLU A 161 -9.23 13.19 12.66
N THR A 162 -8.68 12.04 12.28
CA THR A 162 -9.05 10.78 12.93
C THR A 162 -8.58 10.70 14.39
N MET A 163 -7.42 11.26 14.70
CA MET A 163 -6.93 11.35 16.07
C MET A 163 -7.79 12.29 16.93
N GLN A 164 -8.26 13.40 16.37
CA GLN A 164 -9.06 14.38 17.12
C GLN A 164 -10.51 13.91 17.32
N HIS A 165 -11.16 13.42 16.25
CA HIS A 165 -12.59 13.13 16.26
C HIS A 165 -12.96 11.66 16.47
N TYR A 166 -12.00 10.75 16.30
CA TYR A 166 -12.19 9.30 16.38
C TYR A 166 -11.09 8.61 17.19
N SER A 167 -10.65 9.27 18.29
CA SER A 167 -9.54 8.79 19.13
C SER A 167 -9.75 7.39 19.69
N SER A 168 -11.01 6.97 19.89
CA SER A 168 -11.35 5.62 20.35
C SER A 168 -10.86 4.50 19.41
N ARG A 169 -10.63 4.79 18.13
CA ARG A 169 -10.06 3.83 17.16
C ARG A 169 -8.62 3.43 17.52
N PHE A 170 -7.92 4.26 18.26
CA PHE A 170 -6.51 4.08 18.62
C PHE A 170 -6.31 3.60 20.07
N THR A 171 -7.40 3.28 20.79
CA THR A 171 -7.33 2.77 22.16
C THR A 171 -6.45 1.52 22.22
N GLY A 172 -5.45 1.53 23.11
CA GLY A 172 -4.47 0.45 23.25
C GLY A 172 -3.31 0.48 22.24
N LEU A 173 -3.31 1.43 21.29
CA LEU A 173 -2.18 1.64 20.38
C LEU A 173 -1.33 2.84 20.84
N PHE A 174 -1.95 4.01 21.02
CA PHE A 174 -1.31 5.22 21.51
C PHE A 174 -2.34 6.23 22.03
N ASP A 175 -1.89 7.21 22.80
CA ASP A 175 -2.71 8.33 23.28
C ASP A 175 -2.72 9.46 22.24
N CYS A 176 -3.87 9.67 21.61
CA CYS A 176 -4.04 10.73 20.61
C CYS A 176 -3.85 12.13 21.21
N ALA A 177 -4.27 12.34 22.47
CA ALA A 177 -4.16 13.65 23.12
C ALA A 177 -2.70 14.02 23.42
N ALA A 178 -1.85 13.03 23.70
CA ALA A 178 -0.43 13.25 23.92
C ALA A 178 0.34 13.58 22.62
N ILE A 179 -0.19 13.17 21.46
CA ILE A 179 0.46 13.36 20.17
C ILE A 179 -0.06 14.62 19.45
N LEU A 180 -1.38 14.87 19.54
CA LEU A 180 -2.02 16.04 18.93
C LEU A 180 -1.77 17.29 19.74
N GLU A 181 -0.99 18.21 19.21
CA GLU A 181 -0.82 19.55 19.77
C GLU A 181 -2.05 20.42 19.43
N VAL A 182 -3.21 20.07 20.01
CA VAL A 182 -4.49 20.72 19.72
C VAL A 182 -4.44 22.23 20.01
N ASN A 183 -3.69 22.64 21.03
CA ASN A 183 -3.51 24.06 21.38
C ASN A 183 -2.76 24.86 20.32
N ILE A 184 -1.96 24.20 19.48
CA ILE A 184 -1.19 24.83 18.40
C ILE A 184 -1.96 24.75 17.07
N ARG A 185 -2.62 23.61 16.80
CA ARG A 185 -3.28 23.33 15.52
C ARG A 185 -4.74 23.75 15.46
N GLY A 186 -5.38 23.94 16.63
CA GLY A 186 -6.82 24.21 16.71
C GLY A 186 -7.68 23.03 16.30
N ASP A 187 -8.98 23.28 16.09
CA ASP A 187 -9.91 22.27 15.65
C ASP A 187 -9.71 21.91 14.16
N ILE A 188 -9.55 20.64 13.89
CA ILE A 188 -9.43 20.10 12.53
C ILE A 188 -10.84 19.82 12.02
N ALA A 189 -11.19 20.39 10.87
CA ALA A 189 -12.49 20.17 10.25
C ALA A 189 -12.68 18.68 9.90
N LYS A 190 -13.90 18.15 10.15
CA LYS A 190 -14.25 16.80 9.69
C LYS A 190 -14.41 16.81 8.18
N SER A 191 -13.82 15.82 7.52
CA SER A 191 -14.09 15.56 6.11
C SER A 191 -15.55 15.20 5.91
N LYS A 192 -16.17 15.77 4.84
CA LYS A 192 -17.55 15.45 4.47
C LYS A 192 -17.67 14.09 3.82
#